data_8c532734c9e8a04522fc7f4ba16ffe1b
#
_entry.id   8c532734c9e8a04522fc7f4ba16ffe1b
#
_cell.length_a   1.000
_cell.length_b   1.000
_cell.length_c   1.000
_cell.angle_alpha   90.00
_cell.angle_beta   90.00
_cell.angle_gamma   90.00
#
_symmetry.space_group_name_H-M   'P 1'
#
loop_
_entity.id
_entity.type
_entity.pdbx_description
1 polymer ?
#
loop_
_entity_poly.entity_id
_entity_poly.type
_entity_poly.pdbx_seq_one_letter_code
_entity_poly.pdbx_strand_id
1 'polypeptide(L)' 'QSMGVGKQLLDYFLFLARRQNIHRIFLEVRPTNFRAIKLYISMGFNEIGKRRNYYPTKIGREDALILAKTLLKEEL' A
#
# COMPACT_ATOMS: atom_id res chain seq x y z
N GLN A 1 15.08 9.97 -8.12
CA GLN A 1 13.67 10.29 -8.05
C GLN A 1 13.00 9.49 -6.97
N SER A 2 12.22 10.15 -6.14
CA SER A 2 11.65 9.50 -4.98
C SER A 2 10.78 8.30 -5.35
N MET A 3 10.13 8.35 -6.49
CA MET A 3 9.25 7.26 -6.89
C MET A 3 10.02 5.98 -7.21
N GLY A 4 11.18 6.11 -7.85
CA GLY A 4 12.03 4.96 -8.11
C GLY A 4 12.55 4.33 -6.84
N VAL A 5 12.96 5.17 -5.88
CA VAL A 5 13.43 4.68 -4.59
C VAL A 5 12.30 3.99 -3.84
N GLY A 6 11.10 4.59 -3.86
CA GLY A 6 9.96 4.00 -3.19
C GLY A 6 9.61 2.64 -3.76
N LYS A 7 9.67 2.51 -5.10
CA LYS A 7 9.39 1.24 -5.74
C LYS A 7 10.40 0.19 -5.33
N GLN A 8 11.68 0.53 -5.31
CA GLN A 8 12.72 -0.41 -4.93
C GLN A 8 12.56 -0.90 -3.50
N LEU A 9 12.25 0.01 -2.59
CA LEU A 9 12.04 -0.36 -1.19
C LEU A 9 10.83 -1.27 -1.05
N LEU A 10 9.76 -0.96 -1.75
CA LEU A 10 8.56 -1.77 -1.68
C LEU A 10 8.80 -3.15 -2.27
N ASP A 11 9.51 -3.22 -3.40
CA ASP A 11 9.86 -4.51 -4.00
C ASP A 11 10.63 -5.38 -3.01
N TYR A 12 11.59 -4.80 -2.33
CA TYR A 12 12.40 -5.52 -1.36
C TYR A 12 11.54 -5.99 -0.20
N PHE A 13 10.67 -5.11 0.30
CA PHE A 13 9.77 -5.47 1.38
C PHE A 13 8.86 -6.64 0.99
N LEU A 14 8.31 -6.60 -0.22
CA LEU A 14 7.44 -7.68 -0.69
C LEU A 14 8.21 -9.00 -0.82
N PHE A 15 9.45 -8.91 -1.27
CA PHE A 15 10.31 -10.08 -1.34
C PHE A 15 10.50 -10.72 0.04
N LEU A 16 10.80 -9.90 1.04
CA LEU A 16 10.97 -10.39 2.40
C LEU A 16 9.67 -10.97 2.96
N ALA A 17 8.56 -10.30 2.67
CA ALA A 17 7.27 -10.76 3.15
C ALA A 17 6.94 -12.15 2.61
N ARG A 18 7.22 -12.38 1.33
CA ARG A 18 7.00 -13.70 0.75
C ARG A 18 7.85 -14.76 1.43
N ARG A 19 9.10 -14.43 1.73
CA ARG A 19 9.99 -15.38 2.40
C ARG A 19 9.52 -15.70 3.81
N GLN A 20 8.77 -14.79 4.44
CA GLN A 20 8.23 -15.01 5.78
C GLN A 20 6.86 -15.66 5.75
N ASN A 21 6.39 -16.09 4.58
CA ASN A 21 5.07 -16.71 4.41
C ASN A 21 3.93 -15.78 4.78
N ILE A 22 4.11 -14.50 4.58
CA ILE A 22 3.02 -13.54 4.73
C ILE A 22 2.18 -13.60 3.47
N HIS A 23 0.86 -13.77 3.65
CA HIS A 23 -0.03 -13.99 2.51
C HIS A 23 -0.68 -12.71 2.02
N ARG A 24 -0.79 -11.71 2.84
CA ARG A 24 -1.53 -10.50 2.48
C ARG A 24 -0.96 -9.31 3.21
N ILE A 25 -0.89 -8.19 2.51
CA ILE A 25 -0.37 -6.94 3.06
C ILE A 25 -1.42 -5.87 2.89
N PHE A 26 -1.61 -5.09 3.94
CA PHE A 26 -2.55 -3.96 3.94
C PHE A 26 -1.78 -2.67 4.10
N LEU A 27 -2.25 -1.64 3.42
CA LEU A 27 -1.69 -0.30 3.53
C LEU A 27 -2.83 0.68 3.75
N GLU A 28 -2.54 1.73 4.51
CA GLU A 28 -3.47 2.85 4.66
C GLU A 28 -2.80 4.07 4.06
N VAL A 29 -3.53 4.80 3.23
CA VAL A 29 -2.96 5.94 2.52
C VAL A 29 -4.01 7.05 2.43
N ARG A 30 -3.55 8.30 2.48
CA ARG A 30 -4.45 9.44 2.30
C ARG A 30 -5.01 9.43 0.89
N PRO A 31 -6.32 9.67 0.73
CA PRO A 31 -6.92 9.69 -0.61
C PRO A 31 -6.30 10.75 -1.52
N THR A 32 -5.75 11.81 -0.94
CA THR A 32 -5.14 12.88 -1.72
C THR A 32 -3.70 12.59 -2.11
N ASN A 33 -3.12 11.51 -1.59
CA ASN A 33 -1.75 11.13 -1.93
C ASN A 33 -1.74 10.33 -3.23
N PHE A 34 -2.00 11.02 -4.34
CA PHE A 34 -2.16 10.36 -5.63
C PHE A 34 -0.91 9.63 -6.08
N ARG A 35 0.25 10.17 -5.74
CA ARG A 35 1.52 9.55 -6.14
C ARG A 35 1.70 8.21 -5.46
N ALA A 36 1.43 8.13 -4.17
CA ALA A 36 1.56 6.87 -3.45
C ALA A 36 0.54 5.85 -3.92
N ILE A 37 -0.70 6.29 -4.12
CA ILE A 37 -1.75 5.40 -4.59
C ILE A 37 -1.36 4.82 -5.95
N LYS A 38 -0.89 5.67 -6.85
CA LYS A 38 -0.48 5.22 -8.17
C LYS A 38 0.62 4.17 -8.09
N LEU A 39 1.59 4.41 -7.21
CA LEU A 39 2.67 3.46 -7.00
C LEU A 39 2.14 2.11 -6.51
N TYR A 40 1.32 2.14 -5.47
CA TYR A 40 0.81 0.90 -4.89
C TYR A 40 -0.06 0.13 -5.89
N ILE A 41 -0.91 0.84 -6.63
CA ILE A 41 -1.72 0.18 -7.67
C ILE A 41 -0.81 -0.48 -8.71
N SER A 42 0.24 0.22 -9.13
CA SER A 42 1.18 -0.33 -10.11
C SER A 42 1.92 -1.56 -9.59
N MET A 43 1.99 -1.69 -8.27
CA MET A 43 2.65 -2.83 -7.63
C MET A 43 1.68 -3.95 -7.27
N GLY A 44 0.43 -3.84 -7.71
CA GLY A 44 -0.53 -4.92 -7.52
C GLY A 44 -1.44 -4.78 -6.32
N PHE A 45 -1.43 -3.63 -5.64
CA PHE A 45 -2.38 -3.39 -4.56
C PHE A 45 -3.72 -2.98 -5.14
N ASN A 46 -4.78 -3.31 -4.43
CA ASN A 46 -6.14 -2.93 -4.81
C ASN A 46 -6.83 -2.27 -3.63
N GLU A 47 -7.71 -1.32 -3.93
CA GLU A 47 -8.49 -0.68 -2.90
C GLU A 47 -9.55 -1.67 -2.39
N ILE A 48 -9.60 -1.85 -1.07
CA ILE A 48 -10.56 -2.78 -0.48
C ILE A 48 -11.51 -2.08 0.50
N GLY A 49 -11.27 -0.81 0.82
CA GLY A 49 -12.16 -0.11 1.72
C GLY A 49 -11.59 1.21 2.15
N LYS A 50 -12.25 1.78 3.14
CA LYS A 50 -11.84 3.06 3.72
C LYS A 50 -11.94 2.97 5.22
N ARG A 51 -11.04 3.70 5.88
CA ARG A 51 -11.10 3.87 7.32
C ARG A 51 -11.53 5.29 7.59
N ARG A 52 -12.70 5.45 8.16
CA ARG A 52 -13.31 6.77 8.29
C ARG A 52 -12.59 7.64 9.30
N ASN A 53 -12.49 8.93 9.00
CA ASN A 53 -11.97 9.94 9.90
C ASN A 53 -10.60 9.61 10.46
N TYR A 54 -9.76 9.01 9.64
CA TYR A 54 -8.50 8.49 10.12
C TYR A 54 -7.41 9.55 10.21
N TYR A 55 -7.26 10.36 9.16
CA TYR A 55 -6.21 11.39 9.15
C TYR A 55 -6.77 12.74 9.56
N PRO A 56 -6.10 13.44 10.49
CA PRO A 56 -6.51 14.80 10.83
C PRO A 56 -6.15 15.75 9.69
N THR A 57 -7.00 16.75 9.47
CA THR A 57 -6.77 17.81 8.52
C THR A 57 -7.08 19.14 9.20
N LYS A 58 -6.77 20.25 8.49
CA LYS A 58 -7.02 21.57 9.06
C LYS A 58 -8.51 21.85 9.29
N ILE A 59 -9.37 21.26 8.48
CA ILE A 59 -10.81 21.52 8.55
C ILE A 59 -11.61 20.35 9.07
N GLY A 60 -10.92 19.34 9.60
CA GLY A 60 -11.59 18.14 10.11
C GLY A 60 -10.70 16.93 9.94
N ARG A 61 -11.30 15.84 9.50
CA ARG A 61 -10.56 14.60 9.29
C ARG A 61 -10.90 14.05 7.92
N GLU A 62 -9.97 13.33 7.35
CA GLU A 62 -10.23 12.65 6.10
C GLU A 62 -10.10 11.15 6.30
N ASP A 63 -10.78 10.40 5.44
CA ASP A 63 -10.72 8.94 5.50
C ASP A 63 -9.38 8.45 4.98
N ALA A 64 -8.99 7.27 5.41
CA ALA A 64 -7.86 6.58 4.81
C ALA A 64 -8.39 5.59 3.79
N LEU A 65 -7.71 5.50 2.66
CA LEU A 65 -7.95 4.38 1.74
C LEU A 65 -7.19 3.18 2.26
N ILE A 66 -7.84 2.03 2.20
CA ILE A 66 -7.19 0.78 2.58
C ILE A 66 -6.92 0.00 1.30
N LEU A 67 -5.66 -0.27 1.08
CA LEU A 67 -5.21 -1.04 -0.08
C LEU A 67 -4.66 -2.37 0.40
N ALA A 68 -4.84 -3.40 -0.40
CA ALA A 68 -4.34 -4.71 -0.05
C ALA A 68 -3.72 -5.39 -1.25
N LYS A 69 -2.73 -6.21 -0.97
CA LYS A 69 -2.11 -7.05 -1.98
C LYS A 69 -1.99 -8.45 -1.43
N THR A 70 -2.46 -9.42 -2.21
CA THR A 70 -2.28 -10.83 -1.90
C THR A 70 -0.95 -11.28 -2.46
N LEU A 71 -0.15 -11.92 -1.63
CA LEU A 71 1.15 -12.44 -2.04
C LEU A 71 0.98 -13.91 -2.35
N LEU A 72 1.28 -14.27 -3.58
CA LEU A 72 1.19 -15.66 -3.97
C LEU A 72 2.39 -16.42 -3.45
N LYS A 73 2.13 -17.63 -2.99
CA LYS A 73 3.22 -18.50 -2.57
C LYS A 73 4.05 -18.85 -3.80
N GLU A 74 5.36 -18.79 -3.63
CA GLU A 74 6.23 -19.11 -4.72
C GLU A 74 6.15 -20.58 -5.06
N GLU A 75 6.02 -20.87 -6.34
CA GLU A 75 6.04 -22.24 -6.80
C GLU A 75 7.47 -22.72 -6.91
N LEU A 76 7.69 -23.96 -6.56
CA LEU A 76 9.03 -24.55 -6.64
C LEU A 76 9.18 -25.46 -7.84
#